data_3279222d849195c263094a7530541a41
#
_entry.id   3279222d849195c263094a7530541a41
#
_cell.length_a   1.000
_cell.length_b   1.000
_cell.length_c   1.000
_cell.angle_alpha   90.00
_cell.angle_beta   90.00
_cell.angle_gamma   90.00
#
_symmetry.space_group_name_H-M   'P 1'
#
loop_
_entity.id
_entity.type
_entity.pdbx_description
1 polymer ?
#
loop_
_entity_poly.entity_id
_entity_poly.type
_entity_poly.pdbx_seq_one_letter_code
_entity_poly.pdbx_strand_id
1 'polypeptide(L)'
;MKTRTKLLLFSLVLLAAGSGAYLYHAHESAVQHERAAHLRLSGNVDIREVTLAFRPSERISEILVDEGDSVEEGQLLARLDSAELTLNLQRAKAQTKAQEAVLEKLKNGTRSEEILQAQENVRAAAAASANARGIYARMLEIYETSEGISLQELDNARAAAESAEAKTRAAEAALEEARTGARGEDIQQAEATLDALRAEEERLAHLLT
;
A
#
# COMPACT_ATOMS: atom_id res chain seq x y z
N MET A 1 2.41 -114.24 40.02
CA MET A 1 3.00 -112.98 40.46
C MET A 1 3.27 -111.96 39.36
N LYS A 2 3.25 -112.31 38.09
CA LYS A 2 3.67 -111.39 36.97
C LYS A 2 2.60 -110.45 36.41
N THR A 3 1.31 -110.58 36.72
CA THR A 3 0.20 -109.76 36.23
C THR A 3 -0.07 -108.51 37.14
N ARG A 4 0.14 -108.68 38.45
CA ARG A 4 -0.09 -107.51 39.38
C ARG A 4 0.98 -106.42 39.26
N THR A 5 2.20 -106.82 38.97
CA THR A 5 3.28 -105.84 38.78
C THR A 5 3.13 -105.05 37.44
N LYS A 6 2.56 -105.70 36.39
CA LYS A 6 2.27 -104.98 35.11
C LYS A 6 1.13 -103.97 35.29
N LEU A 7 0.09 -104.30 36.11
CA LEU A 7 -1.01 -103.41 36.37
C LEU A 7 -0.57 -102.11 37.18
N LEU A 8 0.35 -102.37 38.15
CA LEU A 8 0.92 -101.26 38.95
C LEU A 8 1.82 -100.36 38.09
N LEU A 9 2.59 -100.92 37.20
CA LEU A 9 3.39 -100.05 36.27
C LEU A 9 2.53 -99.26 35.31
N PHE A 10 1.43 -99.84 34.82
CA PHE A 10 0.50 -99.16 33.89
C PHE A 10 -0.27 -98.04 34.61
N SER A 11 -0.67 -98.24 35.91
CA SER A 11 -1.28 -97.15 36.66
C SER A 11 -0.31 -96.02 37.00
N LEU A 12 0.96 -96.33 37.26
CA LEU A 12 2.00 -95.31 37.48
C LEU A 12 2.27 -94.47 36.25
N VAL A 13 2.31 -95.10 35.04
CA VAL A 13 2.47 -94.40 33.77
C VAL A 13 1.27 -93.49 33.46
N LEU A 14 0.05 -93.95 33.71
CA LEU A 14 -1.18 -93.13 33.57
C LEU A 14 -1.20 -91.94 34.54
N LEU A 15 -0.75 -92.13 35.77
CA LEU A 15 -0.62 -91.01 36.73
C LEU A 15 0.43 -90.04 36.37
N ALA A 16 1.58 -90.50 35.85
CA ALA A 16 2.65 -89.62 35.34
C ALA A 16 2.19 -88.85 34.11
N ALA A 17 1.50 -89.51 33.16
CA ALA A 17 0.95 -88.86 31.98
C ALA A 17 -0.16 -87.82 32.35
N GLY A 18 -1.04 -88.15 33.30
CA GLY A 18 -2.08 -87.24 33.77
C GLY A 18 -1.52 -86.01 34.49
N SER A 19 -0.49 -86.23 35.36
CA SER A 19 0.18 -85.12 36.07
C SER A 19 0.95 -84.22 35.06
N GLY A 20 1.62 -84.80 34.05
CA GLY A 20 2.30 -84.03 33.00
C GLY A 20 1.33 -83.20 32.17
N ALA A 21 0.19 -83.76 31.76
CA ALA A 21 -0.85 -83.05 31.06
C ALA A 21 -1.49 -81.94 31.90
N TYR A 22 -1.70 -82.16 33.17
CA TYR A 22 -2.20 -81.14 34.08
C TYR A 22 -1.22 -79.97 34.28
N LEU A 23 0.05 -80.26 34.49
CA LEU A 23 1.08 -79.24 34.61
C LEU A 23 1.27 -78.46 33.32
N TYR A 24 1.20 -79.13 32.20
CA TYR A 24 1.24 -78.44 30.91
C TYR A 24 0.04 -77.52 30.73
N HIS A 25 -1.16 -77.97 31.01
CA HIS A 25 -2.37 -77.14 30.92
C HIS A 25 -2.38 -75.98 31.94
N ALA A 26 -1.89 -76.24 33.18
CA ALA A 26 -1.76 -75.18 34.18
C ALA A 26 -0.72 -74.12 33.79
N HIS A 27 0.39 -74.56 33.15
CA HIS A 27 1.40 -73.62 32.67
C HIS A 27 0.88 -72.79 31.49
N GLU A 28 0.15 -73.40 30.57
CA GLU A 28 -0.40 -72.72 29.39
C GLU A 28 -1.48 -71.68 29.78
N SER A 29 -2.34 -72.03 30.77
CA SER A 29 -3.33 -71.11 31.29
C SER A 29 -2.71 -69.94 32.09
N ALA A 30 -1.62 -70.15 32.83
CA ALA A 30 -0.88 -69.09 33.51
C ALA A 30 -0.25 -68.12 32.54
N VAL A 31 0.37 -68.60 31.46
CA VAL A 31 0.97 -67.76 30.40
C VAL A 31 -0.10 -66.95 29.64
N GLN A 32 -1.31 -67.50 29.44
CA GLN A 32 -2.41 -66.81 28.79
C GLN A 32 -2.98 -65.71 29.73
N HIS A 33 -3.03 -65.92 31.03
CA HIS A 33 -3.48 -64.93 32.01
C HIS A 33 -2.49 -63.78 32.13
N GLU A 34 -1.18 -64.02 32.10
CA GLU A 34 -0.18 -62.95 32.07
C GLU A 34 -0.27 -62.11 30.78
N ARG A 35 -0.49 -62.76 29.62
CA ARG A 35 -0.68 -62.02 28.35
C ARG A 35 -1.96 -61.20 28.31
N ALA A 36 -3.02 -61.61 28.97
CA ALA A 36 -4.29 -60.91 29.06
C ALA A 36 -4.25 -59.74 30.06
N ALA A 37 -3.31 -59.75 31.04
CA ALA A 37 -3.17 -58.68 32.03
C ALA A 37 -2.42 -57.44 31.49
N HIS A 38 -1.74 -57.53 30.33
CA HIS A 38 -1.09 -56.39 29.69
C HIS A 38 -2.01 -55.76 28.68
N LEU A 39 -2.79 -54.77 29.09
CA LEU A 39 -3.57 -53.92 28.19
C LEU A 39 -2.58 -53.08 27.35
N ARG A 40 -2.35 -53.45 26.12
CA ARG A 40 -1.60 -52.58 25.17
C ARG A 40 -2.56 -51.53 24.65
N LEU A 41 -2.50 -50.32 25.23
CA LEU A 41 -3.15 -49.15 24.71
C LEU A 41 -2.25 -48.57 23.61
N SER A 42 -2.70 -48.65 22.36
CA SER A 42 -2.10 -47.93 21.27
C SER A 42 -2.83 -46.59 21.15
N GLY A 43 -2.23 -45.53 21.59
CA GLY A 43 -2.70 -44.16 21.38
C GLY A 43 -1.91 -43.49 20.29
N ASN A 44 -2.58 -42.75 19.42
CA ASN A 44 -1.94 -41.79 18.54
C ASN A 44 -1.90 -40.46 19.30
N VAL A 45 -0.71 -39.88 19.47
CA VAL A 45 -0.56 -38.53 20.01
C VAL A 45 -0.66 -37.59 18.81
N ASP A 46 -1.81 -36.94 18.68
CA ASP A 46 -2.00 -35.88 17.67
C ASP A 46 -1.44 -34.58 18.27
N ILE A 47 -0.30 -34.15 17.76
CA ILE A 47 0.34 -32.90 18.14
C ILE A 47 -0.11 -31.85 17.13
N ARG A 48 -0.81 -30.81 17.62
CA ARG A 48 -1.13 -29.66 16.78
C ARG A 48 0.10 -28.76 16.70
N GLU A 49 0.76 -28.77 15.55
CA GLU A 49 1.89 -27.90 15.24
C GLU A 49 1.38 -26.64 14.54
N VAL A 50 1.84 -25.46 14.98
CA VAL A 50 1.54 -24.17 14.38
C VAL A 50 2.85 -23.50 14.01
N THR A 51 3.05 -23.31 12.71
CA THR A 51 4.21 -22.54 12.19
C THR A 51 3.86 -21.06 12.19
N LEU A 52 4.61 -20.27 12.95
CA LEU A 52 4.50 -18.81 12.98
C LEU A 52 5.50 -18.21 11.99
N ALA A 53 5.07 -17.19 11.23
CA ALA A 53 5.92 -16.46 10.31
C ALA A 53 5.63 -14.96 10.40
N PHE A 54 6.67 -14.16 10.28
CA PHE A 54 6.54 -12.72 10.12
C PHE A 54 6.09 -12.37 8.71
N ARG A 55 5.24 -11.35 8.56
CA ARG A 55 4.83 -10.86 7.23
C ARG A 55 5.93 -10.15 6.47
N PRO A 56 6.66 -9.15 7.06
CA PRO A 56 7.83 -8.59 6.38
C PRO A 56 9.02 -9.56 6.48
N SER A 57 9.77 -9.66 5.37
CA SER A 57 10.99 -10.48 5.30
C SER A 57 12.18 -9.67 5.79
N GLU A 58 12.17 -9.34 7.08
CA GLU A 58 13.22 -8.59 7.75
C GLU A 58 14.10 -9.50 8.62
N ARG A 59 15.25 -8.99 9.04
CA ARG A 59 16.11 -9.72 9.97
C ARG A 59 15.48 -9.77 11.36
N ILE A 60 15.51 -10.93 12.01
CA ILE A 60 15.16 -11.04 13.42
C ILE A 60 16.24 -10.34 14.24
N SER A 61 15.85 -9.36 15.05
CA SER A 61 16.74 -8.63 15.95
C SER A 61 16.91 -9.32 17.29
N GLU A 62 15.84 -9.97 17.78
CA GLU A 62 15.82 -10.61 19.10
C GLU A 62 14.81 -11.76 19.11
N ILE A 63 15.19 -12.85 19.78
CA ILE A 63 14.31 -13.97 20.11
C ILE A 63 14.17 -13.99 21.64
N LEU A 64 12.95 -13.97 22.14
CA LEU A 64 12.63 -13.79 23.57
C LEU A 64 12.26 -15.09 24.28
N VAL A 65 12.25 -16.20 23.57
CA VAL A 65 11.89 -17.53 24.11
C VAL A 65 12.90 -18.56 23.64
N ASP A 66 13.11 -19.58 24.46
CA ASP A 66 13.99 -20.72 24.15
C ASP A 66 13.17 -21.97 23.81
N GLU A 67 13.84 -22.94 23.20
CA GLU A 67 13.23 -24.22 22.83
C GLU A 67 12.79 -25.00 24.07
N GLY A 68 11.52 -25.33 24.14
CA GLY A 68 10.91 -26.02 25.28
C GLY A 68 10.13 -25.11 26.23
N ASP A 69 10.15 -23.80 26.02
CA ASP A 69 9.38 -22.85 26.83
C ASP A 69 7.88 -22.97 26.57
N SER A 70 7.10 -22.73 27.61
CA SER A 70 5.65 -22.59 27.50
C SER A 70 5.29 -21.17 27.11
N VAL A 71 4.46 -21.02 26.08
CA VAL A 71 4.04 -19.71 25.56
C VAL A 71 2.54 -19.53 25.72
N GLU A 72 2.11 -18.29 25.94
CA GLU A 72 0.71 -17.89 26.07
C GLU A 72 0.23 -17.14 24.83
N GLU A 73 -1.10 -17.11 24.62
CA GLU A 73 -1.70 -16.33 23.53
C GLU A 73 -1.41 -14.84 23.71
N GLY A 74 -0.86 -14.21 22.65
CA GLY A 74 -0.45 -12.79 22.67
C GLY A 74 0.94 -12.53 23.26
N GLN A 75 1.67 -13.56 23.68
CA GLN A 75 3.05 -13.40 24.17
C GLN A 75 3.99 -13.02 23.03
N LEU A 76 4.86 -12.02 23.26
CA LEU A 76 5.89 -11.61 22.31
C LEU A 76 7.01 -12.65 22.28
N LEU A 77 7.22 -13.30 21.15
CA LEU A 77 8.19 -14.37 20.96
C LEU A 77 9.50 -13.90 20.33
N ALA A 78 9.41 -12.97 19.38
CA ALA A 78 10.57 -12.43 18.69
C ALA A 78 10.29 -11.01 18.16
N ARG A 79 11.35 -10.28 17.83
CA ARG A 79 11.30 -8.95 17.22
C ARG A 79 12.08 -8.94 15.92
N LEU A 80 11.57 -8.19 14.94
CA LEU A 80 12.29 -7.87 13.72
C LEU A 80 13.12 -6.59 13.88
N ASP A 81 14.15 -6.46 13.07
CA ASP A 81 14.87 -5.19 12.89
C ASP A 81 13.99 -4.28 12.03
N SER A 82 13.41 -3.27 12.65
CA SER A 82 12.50 -2.32 12.02
C SER A 82 13.18 -1.05 11.49
N ALA A 83 14.52 -0.98 11.54
CA ALA A 83 15.26 0.23 11.16
C ALA A 83 14.98 0.63 9.69
N GLU A 84 15.04 -0.31 8.77
CA GLU A 84 14.77 -0.06 7.35
C GLU A 84 13.29 0.31 7.09
N LEU A 85 12.35 -0.39 7.72
CA LEU A 85 10.93 -0.07 7.63
C LEU A 85 10.63 1.33 8.17
N THR A 86 11.27 1.71 9.28
CA THR A 86 11.14 3.06 9.87
C THR A 86 11.65 4.13 8.91
N LEU A 87 12.81 3.93 8.26
CA LEU A 87 13.35 4.84 7.26
C LEU A 87 12.44 4.94 6.03
N ASN A 88 11.89 3.82 5.58
CA ASN A 88 10.94 3.78 4.46
C ASN A 88 9.65 4.54 4.81
N LEU A 89 9.12 4.38 6.01
CA LEU A 89 7.97 5.14 6.49
C LEU A 89 8.27 6.65 6.55
N GLN A 90 9.45 7.05 7.05
CA GLN A 90 9.86 8.46 7.08
C GLN A 90 9.95 9.05 5.66
N ARG A 91 10.47 8.27 4.69
CA ARG A 91 10.51 8.68 3.29
C ARG A 91 9.10 8.86 2.72
N ALA A 92 8.20 7.90 2.95
CA ALA A 92 6.81 7.99 2.50
C ALA A 92 6.12 9.23 3.09
N LYS A 93 6.27 9.50 4.39
CA LYS A 93 5.76 10.73 5.04
C LYS A 93 6.28 12.00 4.41
N ALA A 94 7.56 12.04 4.07
CA ALA A 94 8.15 13.21 3.41
C ALA A 94 7.58 13.41 1.99
N GLN A 95 7.34 12.33 1.25
CA GLN A 95 6.72 12.36 -0.07
C GLN A 95 5.25 12.82 0.00
N THR A 96 4.46 12.29 0.94
CA THR A 96 3.09 12.72 1.20
C THR A 96 3.04 14.22 1.49
N LYS A 97 3.89 14.71 2.39
CA LYS A 97 3.96 16.12 2.73
C LYS A 97 4.37 17.01 1.56
N ALA A 98 5.31 16.55 0.72
CA ALA A 98 5.70 17.28 -0.48
C ALA A 98 4.54 17.39 -1.47
N GLN A 99 3.77 16.32 -1.67
CA GLN A 99 2.60 16.32 -2.55
C GLN A 99 1.45 17.17 -1.98
N GLU A 100 1.26 17.20 -0.66
CA GLU A 100 0.31 18.12 -0.01
C GLU A 100 0.64 19.58 -0.33
N ALA A 101 1.91 19.96 -0.27
CA ALA A 101 2.34 21.32 -0.63
C ALA A 101 2.11 21.64 -2.11
N VAL A 102 2.26 20.64 -3.01
CA VAL A 102 1.93 20.80 -4.43
C VAL A 102 0.44 21.03 -4.64
N LEU A 103 -0.40 20.23 -4.00
CA LEU A 103 -1.85 20.37 -4.07
C LEU A 103 -2.31 21.72 -3.50
N GLU A 104 -1.75 22.11 -2.35
CA GLU A 104 -2.04 23.44 -1.76
C GLU A 104 -1.65 24.58 -2.70
N LYS A 105 -0.47 24.51 -3.33
CA LYS A 105 -0.06 25.48 -4.33
C LYS A 105 -1.05 25.59 -5.49
N LEU A 106 -1.53 24.45 -6.02
CA LEU A 106 -2.51 24.42 -7.11
C LEU A 106 -3.86 25.04 -6.66
N LYS A 107 -4.32 24.71 -5.44
CA LYS A 107 -5.58 25.22 -4.87
C LYS A 107 -5.50 26.74 -4.55
N ASN A 108 -4.34 27.21 -4.13
CA ASN A 108 -4.12 28.65 -3.88
C ASN A 108 -4.08 29.47 -5.17
N GLY A 109 -3.84 28.81 -6.31
CA GLY A 109 -3.85 29.44 -7.63
C GLY A 109 -2.68 30.42 -7.85
N THR A 110 -2.91 31.38 -8.75
CA THR A 110 -1.93 32.40 -9.10
C THR A 110 -1.77 33.44 -7.98
N ARG A 111 -0.54 33.88 -7.75
CA ARG A 111 -0.26 34.89 -6.74
C ARG A 111 -0.93 36.24 -7.05
N SER A 112 -1.35 36.95 -6.03
CA SER A 112 -2.00 38.24 -6.14
C SER A 112 -1.15 39.27 -6.90
N GLU A 113 0.18 39.21 -6.77
CA GLU A 113 1.12 40.09 -7.46
C GLU A 113 1.15 39.80 -8.96
N GLU A 114 1.07 38.56 -9.37
CA GLU A 114 1.02 38.14 -10.77
C GLU A 114 -0.30 38.56 -11.43
N ILE A 115 -1.42 38.43 -10.71
CA ILE A 115 -2.72 38.93 -11.17
C ILE A 115 -2.71 40.46 -11.32
N LEU A 116 -2.12 41.19 -10.36
CA LEU A 116 -1.95 42.64 -10.46
C LEU A 116 -1.09 43.03 -11.65
N GLN A 117 0.02 42.32 -11.88
CA GLN A 117 0.87 42.57 -13.05
C GLN A 117 0.10 42.35 -14.36
N ALA A 118 -0.71 41.29 -14.47
CA ALA A 118 -1.55 41.04 -15.63
C ALA A 118 -2.61 42.16 -15.82
N GLN A 119 -3.19 42.68 -14.73
CA GLN A 119 -4.13 43.81 -14.78
C GLN A 119 -3.49 45.08 -15.31
N GLU A 120 -2.27 45.39 -14.87
CA GLU A 120 -1.55 46.58 -15.37
C GLU A 120 -1.12 46.41 -16.84
N ASN A 121 -0.83 45.18 -17.29
CA ASN A 121 -0.56 44.88 -18.70
C ASN A 121 -1.81 45.11 -19.57
N VAL A 122 -3.01 44.71 -19.10
CA VAL A 122 -4.27 45.03 -19.79
C VAL A 122 -4.47 46.53 -19.87
N ARG A 123 -4.25 47.26 -18.78
CA ARG A 123 -4.39 48.73 -18.74
C ARG A 123 -3.46 49.44 -19.73
N ALA A 124 -2.20 48.99 -19.79
CA ALA A 124 -1.24 49.54 -20.73
C ALA A 124 -1.63 49.26 -22.21
N ALA A 125 -2.06 48.02 -22.50
CA ALA A 125 -2.52 47.64 -23.85
C ALA A 125 -3.79 48.39 -24.24
N ALA A 126 -4.75 48.56 -23.35
CA ALA A 126 -5.98 49.33 -23.56
C ALA A 126 -5.69 50.80 -23.87
N ALA A 127 -4.77 51.44 -23.13
CA ALA A 127 -4.35 52.78 -23.36
C ALA A 127 -3.69 52.98 -24.77
N ALA A 128 -2.83 52.00 -25.15
CA ALA A 128 -2.22 51.99 -26.47
C ALA A 128 -3.26 51.79 -27.59
N SER A 129 -4.25 50.93 -27.39
CA SER A 129 -5.36 50.70 -28.32
C SER A 129 -6.23 51.95 -28.48
N ALA A 130 -6.57 52.61 -27.36
CA ALA A 130 -7.34 53.85 -27.40
C ALA A 130 -6.61 54.96 -28.14
N ASN A 131 -5.30 55.10 -27.96
CA ASN A 131 -4.48 56.05 -28.71
C ASN A 131 -4.45 55.74 -30.21
N ALA A 132 -4.19 54.48 -30.58
CA ALA A 132 -4.12 54.06 -31.99
C ALA A 132 -5.48 54.25 -32.72
N ARG A 133 -6.60 53.90 -32.03
CA ARG A 133 -7.96 54.17 -32.56
C ARG A 133 -8.22 55.65 -32.71
N GLY A 134 -7.78 56.50 -31.78
CA GLY A 134 -7.88 57.96 -31.89
C GLY A 134 -7.08 58.55 -33.04
N ILE A 135 -5.90 57.98 -33.31
CA ILE A 135 -5.10 58.37 -34.49
C ILE A 135 -5.81 57.96 -35.78
N TYR A 136 -6.28 56.70 -35.87
CA TYR A 136 -7.02 56.21 -37.03
C TYR A 136 -8.29 57.03 -37.30
N ALA A 137 -9.07 57.34 -36.28
CA ALA A 137 -10.29 58.13 -36.40
C ALA A 137 -10.01 59.55 -36.95
N ARG A 138 -8.97 60.23 -36.45
CA ARG A 138 -8.56 61.53 -36.99
C ARG A 138 -8.07 61.46 -38.44
N MET A 139 -7.29 60.42 -38.78
CA MET A 139 -6.83 60.24 -40.16
C MET A 139 -7.98 59.95 -41.10
N LEU A 140 -8.96 59.13 -40.67
CA LEU A 140 -10.17 58.87 -41.47
C LEU A 140 -10.95 60.17 -41.75
N GLU A 141 -11.15 61.02 -40.76
CA GLU A 141 -11.80 62.32 -40.90
C GLU A 141 -11.08 63.22 -41.85
N ILE A 142 -9.73 63.29 -41.78
CA ILE A 142 -8.92 64.10 -42.74
C ILE A 142 -9.00 63.55 -44.18
N TYR A 143 -8.94 62.21 -44.34
CA TYR A 143 -9.05 61.60 -45.67
C TYR A 143 -10.40 61.87 -46.32
N GLU A 144 -11.52 61.80 -45.51
CA GLU A 144 -12.86 62.04 -46.02
C GLU A 144 -13.15 63.49 -46.31
N THR A 145 -12.47 64.48 -45.63
CA THR A 145 -12.81 65.88 -45.75
C THR A 145 -11.87 66.72 -46.57
N SER A 146 -10.58 66.33 -46.75
CA SER A 146 -9.58 67.25 -47.26
C SER A 146 -8.52 66.66 -48.21
N GLU A 147 -8.57 65.36 -48.56
CA GLU A 147 -7.51 64.66 -49.27
C GLU A 147 -6.08 64.90 -48.73
N GLY A 148 -5.97 65.30 -47.46
CA GLY A 148 -4.72 65.71 -46.80
C GLY A 148 -3.78 64.57 -46.43
N ILE A 149 -4.17 63.31 -46.65
CA ILE A 149 -3.36 62.08 -46.38
C ILE A 149 -3.53 61.07 -47.52
N SER A 150 -2.55 60.23 -47.73
CA SER A 150 -2.62 59.12 -48.68
C SER A 150 -3.43 57.93 -48.13
N LEU A 151 -4.00 57.13 -49.04
CA LEU A 151 -4.66 55.90 -48.71
C LEU A 151 -3.72 54.93 -47.90
N GLN A 152 -2.44 54.94 -48.29
CA GLN A 152 -1.41 54.13 -47.59
C GLN A 152 -1.24 54.56 -46.13
N GLU A 153 -1.30 55.85 -45.82
CA GLU A 153 -1.21 56.34 -44.42
C GLU A 153 -2.46 55.99 -43.62
N LEU A 154 -3.65 56.05 -44.19
CA LEU A 154 -4.87 55.60 -43.61
C LEU A 154 -4.86 54.08 -43.28
N ASP A 155 -4.45 53.26 -44.25
CA ASP A 155 -4.34 51.81 -44.10
C ASP A 155 -3.32 51.44 -43.01
N ASN A 156 -2.20 52.13 -42.91
CA ASN A 156 -1.21 51.97 -41.86
C ASN A 156 -1.80 52.29 -40.47
N ALA A 157 -2.54 53.39 -40.35
CA ALA A 157 -3.20 53.76 -39.08
C ALA A 157 -4.28 52.76 -38.68
N ARG A 158 -5.04 52.24 -39.67
CA ARG A 158 -6.00 51.18 -39.44
C ARG A 158 -5.36 49.88 -38.93
N ALA A 159 -4.31 49.44 -39.64
CA ALA A 159 -3.57 48.24 -39.23
C ALA A 159 -2.93 48.38 -37.82
N ALA A 160 -2.45 49.59 -37.49
CA ALA A 160 -1.93 49.87 -36.15
C ALA A 160 -3.02 49.80 -35.08
N ALA A 161 -4.22 50.32 -35.36
CA ALA A 161 -5.36 50.27 -34.44
C ALA A 161 -5.84 48.80 -34.23
N GLU A 162 -5.98 48.03 -35.33
CA GLU A 162 -6.36 46.63 -35.27
C GLU A 162 -5.32 45.77 -34.51
N SER A 163 -4.02 46.02 -34.73
CA SER A 163 -2.93 45.37 -34.01
C SER A 163 -2.96 45.68 -32.51
N ALA A 164 -3.17 46.94 -32.13
CA ALA A 164 -3.25 47.34 -30.73
C ALA A 164 -4.48 46.74 -30.02
N GLU A 165 -5.59 46.63 -30.75
CA GLU A 165 -6.81 45.96 -30.24
C GLU A 165 -6.57 44.46 -30.02
N ALA A 166 -5.89 43.77 -30.95
CA ALA A 166 -5.54 42.37 -30.78
C ALA A 166 -4.61 42.16 -29.59
N LYS A 167 -3.66 43.07 -29.33
CA LYS A 167 -2.81 43.03 -28.12
C LYS A 167 -3.61 43.21 -26.84
N THR A 168 -4.63 44.07 -26.83
CA THR A 168 -5.52 44.22 -25.68
C THR A 168 -6.28 42.93 -25.37
N ARG A 169 -6.89 42.32 -26.42
CA ARG A 169 -7.58 41.03 -26.24
C ARG A 169 -6.64 39.92 -25.73
N ALA A 170 -5.40 39.88 -26.20
CA ALA A 170 -4.39 38.93 -25.73
C ALA A 170 -4.03 39.16 -24.25
N ALA A 171 -3.87 40.42 -23.84
CA ALA A 171 -3.62 40.75 -22.41
C ALA A 171 -4.81 40.44 -21.53
N GLU A 172 -6.04 40.66 -22.00
CA GLU A 172 -7.27 40.30 -21.27
C GLU A 172 -7.38 38.78 -21.09
N ALA A 173 -7.07 38.00 -22.14
CA ALA A 173 -7.06 36.52 -22.03
C ALA A 173 -6.01 36.04 -21.06
N ALA A 174 -4.80 36.64 -21.03
CA ALA A 174 -3.77 36.30 -20.04
C ALA A 174 -4.19 36.63 -18.59
N LEU A 175 -4.89 37.73 -18.38
CA LEU A 175 -5.45 38.10 -17.08
C LEU A 175 -6.51 37.11 -16.64
N GLU A 176 -7.37 36.66 -17.52
CA GLU A 176 -8.42 35.68 -17.22
C GLU A 176 -7.80 34.31 -16.89
N GLU A 177 -6.77 33.90 -17.62
CA GLU A 177 -5.99 32.69 -17.32
C GLU A 177 -5.37 32.78 -15.90
N ALA A 178 -4.74 33.93 -15.57
CA ALA A 178 -4.16 34.15 -14.27
C ALA A 178 -5.21 34.11 -13.14
N ARG A 179 -6.42 34.62 -13.38
CA ARG A 179 -7.52 34.59 -12.40
C ARG A 179 -8.14 33.21 -12.21
N THR A 180 -8.25 32.46 -13.29
CA THR A 180 -8.81 31.11 -13.26
C THR A 180 -7.90 30.15 -12.50
N GLY A 181 -6.57 30.36 -12.55
CA GLY A 181 -5.57 29.56 -11.86
C GLY A 181 -5.39 28.16 -12.46
N ALA A 182 -5.11 27.16 -11.61
CA ALA A 182 -4.88 25.79 -12.04
C ALA A 182 -6.17 25.15 -12.58
N ARG A 183 -6.03 24.30 -13.59
CA ARG A 183 -7.17 23.56 -14.14
C ARG A 183 -7.70 22.55 -13.15
N GLY A 184 -9.01 22.30 -13.20
CA GLY A 184 -9.66 21.30 -12.33
C GLY A 184 -9.04 19.90 -12.46
N GLU A 185 -8.61 19.54 -13.68
CA GLU A 185 -7.98 18.25 -13.95
C GLU A 185 -6.60 18.13 -13.27
N ASP A 186 -5.82 19.22 -13.23
CA ASP A 186 -4.51 19.24 -12.56
C ASP A 186 -4.67 19.06 -11.04
N ILE A 187 -5.70 19.69 -10.47
CA ILE A 187 -6.04 19.53 -9.04
C ILE A 187 -6.48 18.09 -8.76
N GLN A 188 -7.35 17.50 -9.59
CA GLN A 188 -7.80 16.12 -9.43
C GLN A 188 -6.63 15.13 -9.55
N GLN A 189 -5.72 15.36 -10.50
CA GLN A 189 -4.53 14.53 -10.63
C GLN A 189 -3.63 14.62 -9.41
N ALA A 190 -3.43 15.81 -8.85
CA ALA A 190 -2.64 16.02 -7.64
C ALA A 190 -3.29 15.37 -6.42
N GLU A 191 -4.62 15.40 -6.31
CA GLU A 191 -5.40 14.72 -5.27
C GLU A 191 -5.25 13.20 -5.38
N ALA A 192 -5.45 12.62 -6.55
CA ALA A 192 -5.29 11.18 -6.76
C ALA A 192 -3.86 10.70 -6.44
N THR A 193 -2.85 11.50 -6.78
CA THR A 193 -1.45 11.21 -6.43
C THR A 193 -1.23 11.26 -4.92
N LEU A 194 -1.83 12.23 -4.23
CA LEU A 194 -1.76 12.36 -2.78
C LEU A 194 -2.40 11.14 -2.09
N ASP A 195 -3.56 10.70 -2.56
CA ASP A 195 -4.26 9.56 -2.01
C ASP A 195 -3.45 8.26 -2.17
N ALA A 196 -2.77 8.07 -3.31
CA ALA A 196 -1.88 6.94 -3.53
C ALA A 196 -0.68 6.95 -2.56
N LEU A 197 -0.08 8.11 -2.31
CA LEU A 197 1.03 8.26 -1.36
C LEU A 197 0.59 8.02 0.09
N ARG A 198 -0.61 8.48 0.47
CA ARG A 198 -1.18 8.21 1.80
C ARG A 198 -1.45 6.73 2.02
N ALA A 199 -1.98 6.04 1.02
CA ALA A 199 -2.18 4.59 1.09
C ALA A 199 -0.85 3.83 1.28
N GLU A 200 0.22 4.28 0.62
CA GLU A 200 1.55 3.68 0.80
C GLU A 200 2.14 3.99 2.19
N GLU A 201 1.96 5.20 2.70
CA GLU A 201 2.35 5.58 4.05
C GLU A 201 1.62 4.73 5.10
N GLU A 202 0.30 4.56 4.96
CA GLU A 202 -0.52 3.74 5.84
C GLU A 202 -0.10 2.26 5.79
N ARG A 203 0.16 1.72 4.59
CA ARG A 203 0.68 0.36 4.41
C ARG A 203 1.98 0.14 5.18
N LEU A 204 2.94 1.08 5.06
CA LEU A 204 4.23 1.01 5.77
C LEU A 204 4.05 1.17 7.28
N ALA A 205 3.16 2.05 7.72
CA ALA A 205 2.84 2.21 9.13
C ALA A 205 2.25 0.92 9.73
N HIS A 206 1.38 0.23 8.99
CA HIS A 206 0.78 -1.04 9.42
C HIS A 206 1.79 -2.19 9.52
N LEU A 207 2.89 -2.16 8.75
CA LEU A 207 3.95 -3.16 8.85
C LEU A 207 4.81 -3.01 10.12
N LEU A 208 4.75 -1.85 10.78
CA LEU A 208 5.49 -1.56 12.02
C LEU A 208 4.68 -1.85 13.28
N THR A 209 3.37 -2.14 13.16
CA THR A 209 2.47 -2.52 14.27
C THR A 209 2.34 -4.01 14.40
#